data_debdb90c78bcd8658f15ddac01cc67be
#
_entry.id   debdb90c78bcd8658f15ddac01cc67be
#
_cell.length_a   1.000
_cell.length_b   1.000
_cell.length_c   1.000
_cell.angle_alpha   90.00
_cell.angle_beta   90.00
_cell.angle_gamma   90.00
#
_symmetry.space_group_name_H-M   'P 1'
#
loop_
_entity.id
_entity.type
_entity.pdbx_description
1 polymer ?
#
loop_
_entity_poly.entity_id
_entity_poly.type
_entity_poly.pdbx_seq_one_letter_code
_entity_poly.pdbx_strand_id
1 'polypeptide(L)'
;MRNRYDMQLHLLDTQLTHMGELCETAIAKVTQALKEGNTEQAKIVIKEDEEIDQIEKDIERLCLKLLLQQQPVARDLRRISAALKMITDMERIGDQTSDIAEIIISSKWEKMDENLDKLTAMATGVSKMVRNSVTAYVEKDLELARTVMNDDDEIDDYFDEIRDQIIQLIREGDGCDGRKLFDFIMVTKYLERIGDHATNIAEWVEFAITGVHKDSAVMH
;
A
#
# COMPACT_ATOMS: atom_id res chain seq x y z
N MET A 1 23.20 24.79 13.13
CA MET A 1 23.26 23.46 12.47
C MET A 1 22.06 22.59 12.84
N ARG A 2 21.74 22.38 14.11
CA ARG A 2 20.61 21.55 14.58
C ARG A 2 19.25 21.98 13.99
N ASN A 3 18.96 23.28 13.96
CA ASN A 3 17.69 23.81 13.41
C ASN A 3 17.47 23.48 11.92
N ARG A 4 18.55 23.35 11.12
CA ARG A 4 18.46 22.96 9.71
C ARG A 4 18.19 21.46 9.56
N TYR A 5 18.73 20.64 10.46
CA TYR A 5 18.50 19.21 10.48
C TYR A 5 17.06 18.87 10.88
N ASP A 6 16.55 19.53 11.92
CA ASP A 6 15.17 19.37 12.37
C ASP A 6 14.16 19.77 11.27
N MET A 7 14.45 20.84 10.51
CA MET A 7 13.66 21.21 9.33
C MET A 7 13.68 20.14 8.23
N GLN A 8 14.82 19.47 8.01
CA GLN A 8 14.91 18.41 7.00
C GLN A 8 14.18 17.14 7.45
N LEU A 9 14.18 16.80 8.74
CA LEU A 9 13.37 15.71 9.27
C LEU A 9 11.87 16.03 9.15
N HIS A 10 11.47 17.27 9.38
CA HIS A 10 10.10 17.70 9.16
C HIS A 10 9.68 17.62 7.69
N LEU A 11 10.59 17.98 6.77
CA LEU A 11 10.35 17.82 5.35
C LEU A 11 10.19 16.34 4.96
N LEU A 12 10.97 15.44 5.56
CA LEU A 12 10.82 14.00 5.36
C LEU A 12 9.43 13.52 5.78
N ASP A 13 8.94 13.95 6.95
CA ASP A 13 7.58 13.62 7.40
C ASP A 13 6.52 14.11 6.41
N THR A 14 6.65 15.36 5.96
CA THR A 14 5.71 15.97 5.01
C THR A 14 5.69 15.21 3.68
N GLN A 15 6.86 14.82 3.15
CA GLN A 15 6.94 14.08 1.89
C GLN A 15 6.39 12.66 2.02
N LEU A 16 6.64 11.97 3.14
CA LEU A 16 6.05 10.66 3.41
C LEU A 16 4.52 10.73 3.54
N THR A 17 4.00 11.73 4.23
CA THR A 17 2.55 11.96 4.30
C THR A 17 1.97 12.18 2.90
N HIS A 18 2.61 13.02 2.09
CA HIS A 18 2.16 13.27 0.71
C HIS A 18 2.19 12.02 -0.16
N MET A 19 3.25 11.20 -0.07
CA MET A 19 3.32 9.91 -0.77
C MET A 19 2.19 8.97 -0.33
N GLY A 20 1.87 8.92 0.97
CA GLY A 20 0.73 8.17 1.49
C GLY A 20 -0.61 8.64 0.91
N GLU A 21 -0.83 9.95 0.82
CA GLU A 21 -2.03 10.53 0.20
C GLU A 21 -2.16 10.19 -1.30
N LEU A 22 -1.04 10.11 -2.01
CA LEU A 22 -1.02 9.67 -3.41
C LEU A 22 -1.42 8.20 -3.53
N CYS A 23 -0.86 7.30 -2.69
CA CYS A 23 -1.24 5.90 -2.65
C CYS A 23 -2.74 5.71 -2.34
N GLU A 24 -3.27 6.41 -1.33
CA GLU A 24 -4.70 6.37 -1.00
C GLU A 24 -5.57 6.85 -2.17
N THR A 25 -5.15 7.91 -2.83
CA THR A 25 -5.84 8.47 -4.00
C THR A 25 -5.85 7.46 -5.16
N ALA A 26 -4.74 6.78 -5.41
CA ALA A 26 -4.63 5.75 -6.44
C ALA A 26 -5.56 4.55 -6.13
N ILE A 27 -5.58 4.06 -4.89
CA ILE A 27 -6.49 2.99 -4.43
C ILE A 27 -7.96 3.40 -4.62
N ALA A 28 -8.33 4.62 -4.21
CA ALA A 28 -9.69 5.12 -4.35
C ALA A 28 -10.12 5.23 -5.82
N LYS A 29 -9.24 5.77 -6.69
CA LYS A 29 -9.52 5.92 -8.12
C LYS A 29 -9.66 4.59 -8.84
N VAL A 30 -8.76 3.63 -8.58
CA VAL A 30 -8.83 2.31 -9.21
C VAL A 30 -10.05 1.53 -8.73
N THR A 31 -10.43 1.66 -7.44
CA THR A 31 -11.66 1.08 -6.89
C THR A 31 -12.90 1.67 -7.56
N GLN A 32 -12.93 2.97 -7.81
CA GLN A 32 -14.02 3.60 -8.53
C GLN A 32 -14.08 3.15 -10.00
N ALA A 33 -12.91 3.03 -10.65
CA ALA A 33 -12.82 2.52 -12.02
C ALA A 33 -13.34 1.07 -12.13
N LEU A 34 -13.06 0.22 -11.15
CA LEU A 34 -13.61 -1.14 -11.03
C LEU A 34 -15.14 -1.12 -10.92
N LYS A 35 -15.69 -0.28 -10.05
CA LYS A 35 -17.13 -0.17 -9.84
C LYS A 35 -17.90 0.26 -11.08
N GLU A 36 -17.30 1.14 -11.86
CA GLU A 36 -17.94 1.77 -13.02
C GLU A 36 -17.60 1.08 -14.34
N GLY A 37 -16.58 0.21 -14.37
CA GLY A 37 -15.99 -0.29 -15.62
C GLY A 37 -15.33 0.83 -16.42
N ASN A 38 -14.78 1.85 -15.75
CA ASN A 38 -14.30 3.08 -16.36
C ASN A 38 -12.84 2.98 -16.79
N THR A 39 -12.59 2.59 -18.04
CA THR A 39 -11.25 2.44 -18.62
C THR A 39 -10.49 3.76 -18.74
N GLU A 40 -11.17 4.89 -18.90
CA GLU A 40 -10.49 6.19 -18.97
C GLU A 40 -9.93 6.60 -17.60
N GLN A 41 -10.68 6.33 -16.53
CA GLN A 41 -10.18 6.53 -15.18
C GLN A 41 -9.01 5.59 -14.85
N ALA A 42 -9.08 4.33 -15.29
CA ALA A 42 -7.97 3.38 -15.14
C ALA A 42 -6.68 3.89 -15.81
N LYS A 43 -6.76 4.47 -17.01
CA LYS A 43 -5.62 5.11 -17.68
C LYS A 43 -5.02 6.28 -16.89
N ILE A 44 -5.86 7.02 -16.17
CA ILE A 44 -5.41 8.13 -15.32
C ILE A 44 -4.60 7.57 -14.14
N VAL A 45 -5.06 6.46 -13.51
CA VAL A 45 -4.32 5.81 -12.40
C VAL A 45 -2.91 5.43 -12.84
N ILE A 46 -2.76 4.74 -13.99
CA ILE A 46 -1.44 4.35 -14.51
C ILE A 46 -0.53 5.57 -14.72
N LYS A 47 -1.08 6.66 -15.21
CA LYS A 47 -0.28 7.87 -15.44
C LYS A 47 0.13 8.57 -14.13
N GLU A 48 -0.74 8.59 -13.13
CA GLU A 48 -0.48 9.23 -11.84
C GLU A 48 0.51 8.44 -10.99
N ASP A 49 0.75 7.17 -11.28
CA ASP A 49 1.77 6.35 -10.66
C ASP A 49 3.18 6.93 -10.87
N GLU A 50 3.44 7.59 -12.00
CA GLU A 50 4.68 8.32 -12.24
C GLU A 50 4.99 9.39 -11.16
N GLU A 51 3.94 9.93 -10.49
CA GLU A 51 4.10 10.89 -9.39
C GLU A 51 4.55 10.19 -8.10
N ILE A 52 4.04 8.98 -7.83
CA ILE A 52 4.48 8.14 -6.70
C ILE A 52 5.96 7.79 -6.87
N ASP A 53 6.36 7.36 -8.06
CA ASP A 53 7.75 7.08 -8.44
C ASP A 53 8.68 8.29 -8.26
N GLN A 54 8.19 9.46 -8.62
CA GLN A 54 9.00 10.67 -8.51
C GLN A 54 9.21 11.07 -7.06
N ILE A 55 8.16 10.99 -6.22
CA ILE A 55 8.27 11.34 -4.81
C ILE A 55 9.11 10.33 -4.04
N GLU A 56 9.06 9.02 -4.41
CA GLU A 56 9.99 8.01 -3.88
C GLU A 56 11.44 8.45 -4.05
N LYS A 57 11.84 8.79 -5.28
CA LYS A 57 13.20 9.24 -5.60
C LYS A 57 13.60 10.52 -4.87
N ASP A 58 12.66 11.43 -4.63
CA ASP A 58 12.91 12.68 -3.92
C ASP A 58 13.11 12.42 -2.42
N ILE A 59 12.31 11.52 -1.81
CA ILE A 59 12.49 11.10 -0.41
C ILE A 59 13.81 10.34 -0.24
N GLU A 60 14.14 9.43 -1.16
CA GLU A 60 15.43 8.71 -1.12
C GLU A 60 16.62 9.70 -1.09
N ARG A 61 16.62 10.68 -2.01
CA ARG A 61 17.67 11.73 -2.04
C ARG A 61 17.73 12.53 -0.74
N LEU A 62 16.57 12.85 -0.16
CA LEU A 62 16.51 13.55 1.13
C LEU A 62 17.09 12.69 2.26
N CYS A 63 16.75 11.41 2.33
CA CYS A 63 17.28 10.46 3.31
C CYS A 63 18.81 10.32 3.19
N LEU A 64 19.33 10.11 1.98
CA LEU A 64 20.77 10.04 1.72
C LEU A 64 21.49 11.32 2.16
N LYS A 65 20.90 12.49 1.88
CA LYS A 65 21.45 13.77 2.32
C LYS A 65 21.47 13.90 3.85
N LEU A 66 20.42 13.46 4.55
CA LEU A 66 20.34 13.43 6.00
C LEU A 66 21.43 12.55 6.61
N LEU A 67 21.68 11.36 6.03
CA LEU A 67 22.70 10.43 6.46
C LEU A 67 24.12 11.00 6.28
N LEU A 68 24.39 11.65 5.13
CA LEU A 68 25.72 12.12 4.78
C LEU A 68 26.13 13.41 5.50
N GLN A 69 25.19 14.31 5.77
CA GLN A 69 25.52 15.67 6.20
C GLN A 69 25.62 15.87 7.72
N GLN A 70 25.04 14.98 8.55
CA GLN A 70 24.79 15.34 9.94
C GLN A 70 25.18 14.30 11.01
N GLN A 71 25.79 13.16 10.64
CA GLN A 71 26.08 12.08 11.59
C GLN A 71 24.89 11.83 12.56
N PRO A 72 23.76 11.31 12.05
CA PRO A 72 22.55 11.16 12.84
C PRO A 72 22.79 10.30 14.09
N VAL A 73 22.20 10.68 15.22
CA VAL A 73 22.21 9.83 16.42
C VAL A 73 21.39 8.56 16.19
N ALA A 74 21.61 7.52 16.97
CA ALA A 74 21.04 6.19 16.74
C ALA A 74 19.51 6.20 16.47
N ARG A 75 18.76 7.07 17.16
CA ARG A 75 17.31 7.23 16.96
C ARG A 75 16.96 7.79 15.57
N ASP A 76 17.66 8.85 15.16
CA ASP A 76 17.40 9.48 13.86
C ASP A 76 17.86 8.58 12.72
N LEU A 77 18.96 7.83 12.93
CA LEU A 77 19.44 6.83 11.97
C LEU A 77 18.38 5.74 11.72
N ARG A 78 17.76 5.19 12.78
CA ARG A 78 16.69 4.20 12.63
C ARG A 78 15.49 4.78 11.87
N ARG A 79 15.09 6.01 12.22
CA ARG A 79 13.98 6.70 11.56
C ARG A 79 14.22 6.89 10.06
N ILE A 80 15.39 7.36 9.66
CA ILE A 80 15.74 7.55 8.24
C ILE A 80 15.85 6.20 7.54
N SER A 81 16.41 5.18 8.19
CA SER A 81 16.49 3.82 7.62
C SER A 81 15.12 3.19 7.40
N ALA A 82 14.19 3.38 8.35
CA ALA A 82 12.81 2.94 8.19
C ALA A 82 12.13 3.68 7.01
N ALA A 83 12.28 5.00 6.91
CA ALA A 83 11.74 5.78 5.80
C ALA A 83 12.20 5.25 4.43
N LEU A 84 13.50 4.92 4.29
CA LEU A 84 14.04 4.33 3.05
C LEU A 84 13.41 2.99 2.68
N LYS A 85 12.94 2.21 3.65
CA LYS A 85 12.23 0.96 3.41
C LYS A 85 10.76 1.20 3.10
N MET A 86 10.13 2.07 3.86
CA MET A 86 8.73 2.42 3.68
C MET A 86 8.43 2.94 2.27
N ILE A 87 9.30 3.82 1.71
CA ILE A 87 9.06 4.36 0.36
C ILE A 87 9.05 3.29 -0.72
N THR A 88 9.83 2.23 -0.56
CA THR A 88 9.82 1.09 -1.48
C THR A 88 8.49 0.34 -1.41
N ASP A 89 7.95 0.11 -0.19
CA ASP A 89 6.63 -0.51 -0.04
C ASP A 89 5.52 0.42 -0.57
N MET A 90 5.63 1.73 -0.42
CA MET A 90 4.67 2.70 -0.95
C MET A 90 4.71 2.78 -2.49
N GLU A 91 5.88 2.69 -3.12
CA GLU A 91 6.02 2.56 -4.58
C GLU A 91 5.33 1.27 -5.06
N ARG A 92 5.55 0.13 -4.36
CA ARG A 92 4.85 -1.11 -4.68
C ARG A 92 3.32 -1.01 -4.57
N ILE A 93 2.80 -0.22 -3.65
CA ILE A 93 1.36 0.06 -3.57
C ILE A 93 0.88 0.78 -4.85
N GLY A 94 1.63 1.75 -5.36
CA GLY A 94 1.38 2.40 -6.64
C GLY A 94 1.38 1.38 -7.79
N ASP A 95 2.44 0.57 -7.92
CA ASP A 95 2.54 -0.51 -8.91
C ASP A 95 1.30 -1.43 -8.89
N GLN A 96 0.85 -1.88 -7.70
CA GLN A 96 -0.32 -2.75 -7.59
C GLN A 96 -1.62 -2.07 -8.06
N THR A 97 -1.78 -0.76 -7.81
CA THR A 97 -2.95 -0.02 -8.33
C THR A 97 -2.91 0.12 -9.86
N SER A 98 -1.72 0.28 -10.43
CA SER A 98 -1.49 0.30 -11.88
C SER A 98 -1.78 -1.07 -12.51
N ASP A 99 -1.34 -2.17 -11.89
CA ASP A 99 -1.66 -3.54 -12.32
C ASP A 99 -3.18 -3.80 -12.36
N ILE A 100 -3.92 -3.35 -11.33
CA ILE A 100 -5.38 -3.43 -11.30
C ILE A 100 -5.98 -2.60 -12.45
N ALA A 101 -5.48 -1.39 -12.70
CA ALA A 101 -5.94 -0.53 -13.77
C ALA A 101 -5.70 -1.15 -15.16
N GLU A 102 -4.58 -1.83 -15.37
CA GLU A 102 -4.28 -2.57 -16.60
C GLU A 102 -5.27 -3.72 -16.83
N ILE A 103 -5.68 -4.44 -15.78
CA ILE A 103 -6.73 -5.46 -15.88
C ILE A 103 -8.04 -4.82 -16.33
N ILE A 104 -8.46 -3.70 -15.75
CA ILE A 104 -9.70 -3.00 -16.14
C ILE A 104 -9.70 -2.66 -17.63
N ILE A 105 -8.54 -2.19 -18.15
CA ILE A 105 -8.40 -1.79 -19.54
C ILE A 105 -8.39 -3.01 -20.48
N SER A 106 -7.64 -4.05 -20.14
CA SER A 106 -7.40 -5.20 -21.02
C SER A 106 -8.57 -6.18 -21.06
N SER A 107 -9.28 -6.35 -19.95
CA SER A 107 -10.37 -7.32 -19.82
C SER A 107 -11.73 -6.78 -20.30
N LYS A 108 -11.84 -5.48 -20.60
CA LYS A 108 -13.12 -4.79 -20.78
C LYS A 108 -14.03 -5.07 -19.58
N TRP A 109 -13.48 -4.78 -18.41
CA TRP A 109 -14.10 -5.08 -17.13
C TRP A 109 -15.60 -4.74 -17.10
N GLU A 110 -16.41 -5.75 -16.85
CA GLU A 110 -17.85 -5.60 -16.64
C GLU A 110 -18.16 -5.90 -15.18
N LYS A 111 -19.09 -5.17 -14.60
CA LYS A 111 -19.53 -5.38 -13.21
C LYS A 111 -19.84 -6.84 -12.93
N MET A 112 -19.22 -7.39 -11.89
CA MET A 112 -19.67 -8.62 -11.24
C MET A 112 -20.40 -8.21 -9.97
N ASP A 113 -21.75 -8.17 -10.03
CA ASP A 113 -22.56 -7.58 -8.95
C ASP A 113 -22.43 -8.30 -7.60
N GLU A 114 -22.22 -9.63 -7.58
CA GLU A 114 -22.27 -10.43 -6.36
C GLU A 114 -21.02 -10.29 -5.45
N ASN A 115 -19.86 -9.93 -5.98
CA ASN A 115 -18.59 -9.86 -5.21
C ASN A 115 -18.02 -8.44 -5.12
N LEU A 116 -18.66 -7.45 -5.75
CA LEU A 116 -18.16 -6.08 -5.82
C LEU A 116 -18.17 -5.40 -4.44
N ASP A 117 -19.13 -5.74 -3.58
CA ASP A 117 -19.22 -5.17 -2.24
C ASP A 117 -18.06 -5.62 -1.34
N LYS A 118 -17.67 -6.90 -1.40
CA LYS A 118 -16.52 -7.43 -0.66
C LYS A 118 -15.20 -6.84 -1.17
N LEU A 119 -15.04 -6.77 -2.49
CA LEU A 119 -13.87 -6.16 -3.10
C LEU A 119 -13.75 -4.67 -2.71
N THR A 120 -14.88 -3.97 -2.62
CA THR A 120 -14.93 -2.58 -2.16
C THR A 120 -14.58 -2.46 -0.67
N ALA A 121 -15.07 -3.37 0.17
CA ALA A 121 -14.73 -3.40 1.59
C ALA A 121 -13.23 -3.65 1.78
N MET A 122 -12.67 -4.63 1.07
CA MET A 122 -11.24 -4.92 1.04
C MET A 122 -10.42 -3.70 0.61
N ALA A 123 -10.79 -3.04 -0.50
CA ALA A 123 -10.11 -1.83 -0.97
C ALA A 123 -10.18 -0.67 0.06
N THR A 124 -11.29 -0.55 0.78
CA THR A 124 -11.44 0.44 1.85
C THR A 124 -10.53 0.08 3.05
N GLY A 125 -10.44 -1.19 3.39
CA GLY A 125 -9.58 -1.72 4.45
C GLY A 125 -8.12 -1.41 4.15
N VAL A 126 -7.61 -1.79 2.97
CA VAL A 126 -6.19 -1.55 2.61
C VAL A 126 -5.87 -0.06 2.51
N SER A 127 -6.80 0.78 2.02
CA SER A 127 -6.62 2.24 2.01
C SER A 127 -6.47 2.81 3.43
N LYS A 128 -7.26 2.31 4.40
CA LYS A 128 -7.14 2.65 5.82
C LYS A 128 -5.80 2.19 6.40
N MET A 129 -5.35 0.97 6.07
CA MET A 129 -4.06 0.44 6.52
C MET A 129 -2.89 1.31 6.02
N VAL A 130 -2.87 1.70 4.74
CA VAL A 130 -1.85 2.60 4.17
C VAL A 130 -1.82 3.92 4.91
N ARG A 131 -2.96 4.57 5.10
CA ARG A 131 -3.05 5.83 5.86
C ARG A 131 -2.50 5.68 7.28
N ASN A 132 -2.97 4.66 7.99
CA ASN A 132 -2.62 4.45 9.39
C ASN A 132 -1.13 4.12 9.57
N SER A 133 -0.52 3.36 8.66
CA SER A 133 0.90 3.03 8.71
C SER A 133 1.79 4.27 8.56
N VAL A 134 1.45 5.18 7.63
CA VAL A 134 2.17 6.46 7.46
C VAL A 134 1.94 7.39 8.65
N THR A 135 0.70 7.49 9.14
CA THR A 135 0.37 8.27 10.34
C THR A 135 1.14 7.79 11.55
N ALA A 136 1.19 6.46 11.77
CA ALA A 136 1.95 5.87 12.86
C ALA A 136 3.44 6.23 12.83
N TYR A 137 4.04 6.33 11.64
CA TYR A 137 5.42 6.79 11.49
C TYR A 137 5.60 8.26 11.91
N VAL A 138 4.75 9.14 11.39
CA VAL A 138 4.85 10.59 11.62
C VAL A 138 4.60 10.92 13.09
N GLU A 139 3.56 10.32 13.69
CA GLU A 139 3.18 10.54 15.08
C GLU A 139 3.99 9.70 16.08
N LYS A 140 4.75 8.72 15.60
CA LYS A 140 5.51 7.73 16.40
C LYS A 140 4.59 6.92 17.31
N ASP A 141 3.45 6.54 16.76
CA ASP A 141 2.42 5.77 17.44
C ASP A 141 2.61 4.28 17.20
N LEU A 142 3.18 3.60 18.21
CA LEU A 142 3.43 2.16 18.17
C LEU A 142 2.13 1.35 18.18
N GLU A 143 1.12 1.79 18.90
CA GLU A 143 -0.17 1.07 18.99
C GLU A 143 -0.94 1.16 17.68
N LEU A 144 -0.87 2.31 17.00
CA LEU A 144 -1.45 2.44 15.67
C LEU A 144 -0.73 1.54 14.65
N ALA A 145 0.61 1.45 14.70
CA ALA A 145 1.37 0.53 13.84
C ALA A 145 0.95 -0.94 14.07
N ARG A 146 0.80 -1.34 15.33
CA ARG A 146 0.34 -2.69 15.68
C ARG A 146 -1.10 -2.97 15.25
N THR A 147 -1.96 -1.94 15.30
CA THR A 147 -3.33 -2.05 14.77
C THR A 147 -3.33 -2.34 13.29
N VAL A 148 -2.46 -1.68 12.50
CA VAL A 148 -2.33 -1.97 11.05
C VAL A 148 -1.91 -3.42 10.81
N MET A 149 -0.94 -3.94 11.57
CA MET A 149 -0.51 -5.33 11.44
C MET A 149 -1.61 -6.34 11.80
N ASN A 150 -2.54 -6.00 12.69
CA ASN A 150 -3.68 -6.84 13.01
C ASN A 150 -4.84 -6.69 12.02
N ASP A 151 -5.01 -5.51 11.41
CA ASP A 151 -6.04 -5.26 10.38
C ASP A 151 -5.78 -6.11 9.10
N ASP A 152 -4.56 -6.65 8.92
CA ASP A 152 -4.17 -7.53 7.81
C ASP A 152 -4.96 -8.84 7.77
N ASP A 153 -5.23 -9.43 8.95
CA ASP A 153 -6.03 -10.64 9.06
C ASP A 153 -7.43 -10.49 8.40
N GLU A 154 -8.04 -9.30 8.49
CA GLU A 154 -9.33 -9.02 7.86
C GLU A 154 -9.22 -8.97 6.31
N ILE A 155 -8.10 -8.49 5.79
CA ILE A 155 -7.84 -8.44 4.35
C ILE A 155 -7.63 -9.85 3.79
N ASP A 156 -6.89 -10.69 4.52
CA ASP A 156 -6.69 -12.10 4.18
C ASP A 156 -8.02 -12.88 4.20
N ASP A 157 -8.88 -12.63 5.18
CA ASP A 157 -10.21 -13.22 5.26
C ASP A 157 -11.07 -12.85 4.04
N TYR A 158 -11.07 -11.57 3.60
CA TYR A 158 -11.76 -11.16 2.37
C TYR A 158 -11.20 -11.86 1.14
N PHE A 159 -9.88 -11.99 1.02
CA PHE A 159 -9.25 -12.69 -0.09
C PHE A 159 -9.70 -14.16 -0.14
N ASP A 160 -9.65 -14.86 0.99
CA ASP A 160 -10.04 -16.26 1.11
C ASP A 160 -11.53 -16.48 0.79
N GLU A 161 -12.41 -15.63 1.29
CA GLU A 161 -13.84 -15.69 1.00
C GLU A 161 -14.13 -15.48 -0.50
N ILE A 162 -13.50 -14.49 -1.14
CA ILE A 162 -13.68 -14.21 -2.57
C ILE A 162 -13.14 -15.38 -3.40
N ARG A 163 -11.96 -15.90 -3.06
CA ARG A 163 -11.35 -17.04 -3.73
C ARG A 163 -12.27 -18.27 -3.67
N ASP A 164 -12.82 -18.59 -2.51
CA ASP A 164 -13.68 -19.75 -2.32
C ASP A 164 -15.00 -19.61 -3.10
N GLN A 165 -15.57 -18.42 -3.18
CA GLN A 165 -16.73 -18.13 -4.01
C GLN A 165 -16.45 -18.33 -5.50
N ILE A 166 -15.28 -17.84 -5.99
CA ILE A 166 -14.88 -18.03 -7.40
C ILE A 166 -14.67 -19.52 -7.71
N ILE A 167 -14.05 -20.28 -6.80
CA ILE A 167 -13.88 -21.73 -6.96
C ILE A 167 -15.24 -22.43 -7.05
N GLN A 168 -16.23 -22.00 -6.26
CA GLN A 168 -17.57 -22.55 -6.33
C GLN A 168 -18.24 -22.26 -7.67
N LEU A 169 -18.19 -21.01 -8.18
CA LEU A 169 -18.72 -20.64 -9.49
C LEU A 169 -18.11 -21.46 -10.63
N ILE A 170 -16.79 -21.74 -10.56
CA ILE A 170 -16.09 -22.60 -11.54
C ILE A 170 -16.63 -24.04 -11.49
N ARG A 171 -16.91 -24.58 -10.29
CA ARG A 171 -17.42 -25.96 -10.13
C ARG A 171 -18.86 -26.12 -10.60
N GLU A 172 -19.69 -25.12 -10.41
CA GLU A 172 -21.11 -25.14 -10.79
C GLU A 172 -21.30 -25.06 -12.31
N GLY A 173 -20.30 -24.55 -13.05
CA GLY A 173 -20.29 -24.58 -14.51
C GLY A 173 -21.36 -23.70 -15.16
N ASP A 174 -21.87 -22.68 -14.46
CA ASP A 174 -23.02 -21.85 -14.85
C ASP A 174 -22.76 -20.89 -16.04
N GLY A 175 -21.80 -21.24 -16.93
CA GLY A 175 -21.51 -20.44 -18.13
C GLY A 175 -20.73 -19.15 -17.83
N CYS A 176 -20.23 -18.96 -16.61
CA CYS A 176 -19.36 -17.85 -16.27
C CYS A 176 -18.10 -17.85 -17.14
N ASP A 177 -17.74 -16.69 -17.69
CA ASP A 177 -16.52 -16.53 -18.45
C ASP A 177 -15.30 -16.72 -17.53
N GLY A 178 -14.58 -17.84 -17.70
CA GLY A 178 -13.41 -18.18 -16.90
C GLY A 178 -12.33 -17.09 -16.93
N ARG A 179 -12.25 -16.27 -17.98
CA ARG A 179 -11.33 -15.13 -18.05
C ARG A 179 -11.75 -14.06 -17.04
N LYS A 180 -13.05 -13.71 -16.97
CA LYS A 180 -13.57 -12.74 -16.00
C LYS A 180 -13.31 -13.18 -14.55
N LEU A 181 -13.51 -14.47 -14.25
CA LEU A 181 -13.23 -15.03 -12.94
C LEU A 181 -11.73 -14.95 -12.58
N PHE A 182 -10.87 -15.22 -13.57
CA PHE A 182 -9.42 -15.08 -13.39
C PHE A 182 -9.02 -13.62 -13.16
N ASP A 183 -9.51 -12.69 -13.95
CA ASP A 183 -9.24 -11.26 -13.79
C ASP A 183 -9.71 -10.76 -12.42
N PHE A 184 -10.86 -11.25 -11.95
CA PHE A 184 -11.40 -10.89 -10.63
C PHE A 184 -10.49 -11.37 -9.48
N ILE A 185 -10.02 -12.64 -9.53
CA ILE A 185 -9.10 -13.14 -8.51
C ILE A 185 -7.75 -12.41 -8.54
N MET A 186 -7.28 -11.99 -9.73
CA MET A 186 -6.06 -11.21 -9.84
C MET A 186 -6.20 -9.82 -9.21
N VAL A 187 -7.31 -9.13 -9.45
CA VAL A 187 -7.61 -7.85 -8.78
C VAL A 187 -7.65 -8.02 -7.26
N THR A 188 -8.31 -9.08 -6.78
CA THR A 188 -8.36 -9.38 -5.34
C THR A 188 -6.95 -9.63 -4.77
N LYS A 189 -6.10 -10.37 -5.52
CA LYS A 189 -4.71 -10.63 -5.10
C LYS A 189 -3.85 -9.36 -5.06
N TYR A 190 -4.07 -8.43 -5.97
CA TYR A 190 -3.36 -7.15 -5.92
C TYR A 190 -3.80 -6.30 -4.71
N LEU A 191 -5.07 -6.32 -4.35
CA LEU A 191 -5.54 -5.66 -3.13
C LEU A 191 -4.94 -6.28 -1.86
N GLU A 192 -4.87 -7.61 -1.77
CA GLU A 192 -4.21 -8.29 -0.64
C GLU A 192 -2.73 -7.88 -0.55
N ARG A 193 -2.00 -7.83 -1.68
CA ARG A 193 -0.61 -7.37 -1.70
C ARG A 193 -0.44 -5.91 -1.26
N ILE A 194 -1.42 -5.05 -1.50
CA ILE A 194 -1.41 -3.69 -0.95
C ILE A 194 -1.49 -3.73 0.58
N GLY A 195 -2.30 -4.62 1.16
CA GLY A 195 -2.36 -4.90 2.60
C GLY A 195 -1.01 -5.35 3.14
N ASP A 196 -0.39 -6.35 2.51
CA ASP A 196 0.96 -6.85 2.85
C ASP A 196 1.98 -5.70 2.90
N HIS A 197 1.98 -4.81 1.89
CA HIS A 197 2.89 -3.66 1.87
C HIS A 197 2.60 -2.65 2.98
N ALA A 198 1.32 -2.40 3.31
CA ALA A 198 0.96 -1.54 4.44
C ALA A 198 1.41 -2.14 5.78
N THR A 199 1.33 -3.46 5.94
CA THR A 199 1.86 -4.21 7.09
C THR A 199 3.37 -4.10 7.18
N ASN A 200 4.10 -4.24 6.07
CA ASN A 200 5.55 -4.01 6.03
C ASN A 200 5.91 -2.58 6.48
N ILE A 201 5.18 -1.58 6.02
CA ILE A 201 5.38 -0.19 6.46
C ILE A 201 5.21 -0.10 7.98
N ALA A 202 4.17 -0.70 8.56
CA ALA A 202 3.92 -0.68 10.00
C ALA A 202 5.04 -1.41 10.80
N GLU A 203 5.59 -2.50 10.30
CA GLU A 203 6.75 -3.19 10.88
C GLU A 203 8.01 -2.29 10.90
N TRP A 204 8.24 -1.53 9.83
CA TRP A 204 9.32 -0.54 9.80
C TRP A 204 9.09 0.62 10.77
N VAL A 205 7.84 1.00 11.01
CA VAL A 205 7.48 1.98 12.05
C VAL A 205 7.80 1.42 13.44
N GLU A 206 7.43 0.18 13.75
CA GLU A 206 7.80 -0.47 15.01
C GLU A 206 9.32 -0.51 15.19
N PHE A 207 10.08 -0.87 14.16
CA PHE A 207 11.54 -0.82 14.19
C PHE A 207 12.07 0.60 14.46
N ALA A 208 11.54 1.62 13.81
CA ALA A 208 11.97 3.01 14.01
C ALA A 208 11.82 3.46 15.47
N ILE A 209 10.76 3.01 16.15
CA ILE A 209 10.42 3.36 17.51
C ILE A 209 11.21 2.51 18.51
N THR A 210 11.17 1.19 18.38
CA THR A 210 11.70 0.22 19.37
C THR A 210 13.16 -0.14 19.13
N GLY A 211 13.60 -0.13 17.87
CA GLY A 211 14.90 -0.64 17.43
C GLY A 211 14.94 -2.15 17.22
N VAL A 212 13.81 -2.84 17.32
CA VAL A 212 13.67 -4.29 17.07
C VAL A 212 12.89 -4.50 15.80
N HIS A 213 13.42 -5.25 14.84
CA HIS A 213 12.72 -5.70 13.66
C HIS A 213 12.25 -7.15 13.85
N LYS A 214 11.09 -7.50 13.32
CA LYS A 214 10.47 -8.83 13.48
C LYS A 214 11.41 -9.98 13.08
N ASP A 215 12.16 -9.81 12.00
CA ASP A 215 13.15 -10.80 11.52
C ASP A 215 14.36 -10.99 12.44
N SER A 216 14.65 -10.02 13.32
CA SER A 216 15.78 -10.14 14.26
C SER A 216 15.46 -11.09 15.43
N ALA A 217 14.21 -11.43 15.67
CA ALA A 217 13.79 -12.35 16.74
C ALA A 217 14.03 -13.82 16.39
N VAL A 218 14.33 -14.16 15.14
CA VAL A 218 14.52 -15.55 14.65
C VAL A 218 15.99 -16.00 14.72
N MET A 219 16.93 -15.11 15.04
CA MET A 219 18.37 -15.41 15.08
C MET A 219 18.93 -15.68 16.49
N HIS A 220 18.13 -16.20 17.42
CA HIS A 220 18.64 -16.62 18.74
C HIS A 220 18.22 -18.05 19.06
#